data_abe485335689529c4314f29e80ee78ff
#
_entry.id   abe485335689529c4314f29e80ee78ff
#
_cell.length_a   1.000
_cell.length_b   1.000
_cell.length_c   1.000
_cell.angle_alpha   90.00
_cell.angle_beta   90.00
_cell.angle_gamma   90.00
#
_symmetry.space_group_name_H-M   'P 1'
#
loop_
_entity.id
_entity.type
_entity.pdbx_description
1 polymer ?
#
loop_
_entity_poly.entity_id
_entity_poly.type
_entity_poly.pdbx_seq_one_letter_code
_entity_poly.pdbx_strand_id
1 'polypeptide(L)'
;LEAISKNLRYYDYFRLFEMAQVFEKGVYHESSEDETLPIHKMLLTGCIVGKDPSRIFYELKGVLEKMAGYTQMEKIRLEVSKEKPSWADVNVYMDILLGQEVVGKLGLVSIRAMSEAKIKRTNVAVFELDTGLLVPNASRDNKFTHLSQVPLVEKDLSILVNEDVTWRSISTAIKNKVKEVKFIEEYRGNQVPEGKKSVMLRVLLGNGDVTLTSEEINSTMDVIMEILGKK
;
A
#
# COMPACT_ATOMS: atom_id res chain seq x y z
N LEU A 1 6.97 -19.97 3.66
CA LEU A 1 7.95 -20.17 2.58
C LEU A 1 8.00 -21.63 2.09
N GLU A 2 7.80 -22.61 2.95
CA GLU A 2 7.81 -24.04 2.57
C GLU A 2 6.73 -24.36 1.52
N ALA A 3 5.50 -23.85 1.69
CA ALA A 3 4.43 -24.01 0.72
C ALA A 3 4.81 -23.43 -0.65
N ILE A 4 5.50 -22.29 -0.66
CA ILE A 4 6.01 -21.66 -1.89
C ILE A 4 7.01 -22.60 -2.58
N SER A 5 7.99 -23.12 -1.85
CA SER A 5 9.00 -24.05 -2.39
C SER A 5 8.37 -25.30 -3.04
N LYS A 6 7.29 -25.82 -2.46
CA LYS A 6 6.54 -26.96 -3.02
C LYS A 6 5.78 -26.59 -4.30
N ASN A 7 5.15 -25.41 -4.35
CA ASN A 7 4.36 -24.98 -5.49
C ASN A 7 5.20 -24.55 -6.71
N LEU A 8 6.44 -24.09 -6.50
CA LEU A 8 7.37 -23.72 -7.59
C LEU A 8 7.72 -24.87 -8.54
N ARG A 9 7.39 -26.12 -8.18
CA ARG A 9 7.52 -27.28 -9.08
C ARG A 9 6.49 -27.27 -10.22
N TYR A 10 5.39 -26.52 -10.05
CA TYR A 10 4.25 -26.55 -10.95
C TYR A 10 3.97 -25.19 -11.60
N TYR A 11 4.33 -24.09 -10.90
CA TYR A 11 3.96 -22.74 -11.31
C TYR A 11 5.11 -21.75 -11.12
N ASP A 12 5.41 -20.97 -12.15
CA ASP A 12 6.38 -19.87 -12.09
C ASP A 12 5.79 -18.58 -11.46
N TYR A 13 4.48 -18.45 -11.51
CA TYR A 13 3.73 -17.32 -10.96
C TYR A 13 2.46 -17.83 -10.27
N PHE A 14 2.28 -17.45 -9.01
CA PHE A 14 1.10 -17.82 -8.24
C PHE A 14 0.93 -16.93 -7.00
N ARG A 15 -0.23 -17.05 -6.37
CA ARG A 15 -0.59 -16.36 -5.15
C ARG A 15 -1.03 -17.38 -4.12
N LEU A 16 -0.62 -17.18 -2.88
CA LEU A 16 -1.06 -17.98 -1.75
C LEU A 16 -1.46 -17.07 -0.60
N PHE A 17 -2.37 -17.53 0.22
CA PHE A 17 -2.66 -16.93 1.52
C PHE A 17 -2.92 -18.02 2.54
N GLU A 18 -2.70 -17.68 3.79
CA GLU A 18 -2.96 -18.52 4.94
C GLU A 18 -3.44 -17.66 6.09
N MET A 19 -4.40 -18.16 6.84
CA MET A 19 -4.83 -17.55 8.10
C MET A 19 -4.62 -18.58 9.20
N ALA A 20 -3.74 -18.27 10.13
CA ALA A 20 -3.33 -19.20 11.18
C ALA A 20 -3.10 -18.49 12.50
N GLN A 21 -3.29 -19.25 13.56
CA GLN A 21 -2.94 -18.83 14.91
C GLN A 21 -1.43 -19.00 15.10
N VAL A 22 -0.75 -17.95 15.53
CA VAL A 22 0.67 -17.98 15.86
C VAL A 22 0.87 -17.68 17.34
N PHE A 23 1.87 -18.30 17.92
CA PHE A 23 2.20 -18.16 19.35
C PHE A 23 3.48 -17.34 19.48
N GLU A 24 3.45 -16.35 20.35
CA GLU A 24 4.63 -15.53 20.62
C GLU A 24 5.54 -16.26 21.62
N LYS A 25 6.76 -16.58 21.17
CA LYS A 25 7.69 -17.37 21.96
C LYS A 25 8.15 -16.61 23.21
N GLY A 26 7.91 -17.21 24.38
CA GLY A 26 8.34 -16.66 25.66
C GLY A 26 7.44 -15.57 26.23
N VAL A 27 6.29 -15.32 25.59
CA VAL A 27 5.28 -14.37 26.07
C VAL A 27 4.02 -15.11 26.45
N TYR A 28 3.55 -14.89 27.68
CA TYR A 28 2.43 -15.63 28.27
C TYR A 28 1.41 -14.68 28.83
N HIS A 29 0.14 -15.10 28.86
CA HIS A 29 -0.89 -14.36 29.57
C HIS A 29 -0.58 -14.39 31.08
N GLU A 30 -0.78 -13.26 31.75
CA GLU A 30 -0.84 -13.25 33.23
C GLU A 30 -2.10 -14.01 33.62
N SER A 31 -1.94 -15.27 33.95
CA SER A 31 -3.08 -16.12 34.25
C SER A 31 -3.32 -16.19 35.74
N SER A 32 -4.59 -16.33 36.11
CA SER A 32 -5.07 -16.86 37.36
C SER A 32 -4.61 -18.32 37.56
N GLU A 33 -3.81 -18.51 38.52
CA GLU A 33 -3.61 -19.68 39.41
C GLU A 33 -2.91 -20.93 38.89
N ASP A 34 -3.08 -21.49 37.67
CA ASP A 34 -2.46 -22.81 37.39
C ASP A 34 -1.89 -23.06 36.00
N GLU A 35 -2.16 -22.27 34.97
CA GLU A 35 -1.63 -22.48 33.63
C GLU A 35 -1.20 -21.18 32.94
N THR A 36 0.10 -21.06 32.63
CA THR A 36 0.62 -20.00 31.77
C THR A 36 0.37 -20.35 30.31
N LEU A 37 -0.70 -19.78 29.72
CA LEU A 37 -1.00 -19.94 28.31
C LEU A 37 -0.18 -18.96 27.46
N PRO A 38 0.46 -19.41 26.38
CA PRO A 38 1.18 -18.51 25.50
C PRO A 38 0.24 -17.51 24.82
N ILE A 39 0.69 -16.27 24.68
CA ILE A 39 -0.06 -15.27 23.92
C ILE A 39 -0.07 -15.71 22.45
N HIS A 40 -1.25 -15.67 21.87
CA HIS A 40 -1.45 -16.02 20.47
C HIS A 40 -2.10 -14.86 19.69
N LYS A 41 -1.78 -14.81 18.41
CA LYS A 41 -2.37 -13.86 17.45
C LYS A 41 -2.89 -14.63 16.24
N MET A 42 -3.99 -14.18 15.67
CA MET A 42 -4.47 -14.69 14.40
C MET A 42 -3.86 -13.85 13.29
N LEU A 43 -2.94 -14.42 12.52
CA LEU A 43 -2.31 -13.74 11.39
C LEU A 43 -2.93 -14.16 10.07
N LEU A 44 -3.16 -13.19 9.20
CA LEU A 44 -3.39 -13.39 7.78
C LEU A 44 -2.10 -13.09 7.03
N THR A 45 -1.52 -14.10 6.42
CA THR A 45 -0.33 -13.98 5.58
C THR A 45 -0.71 -14.20 4.13
N GLY A 46 -0.27 -13.32 3.23
CA GLY A 46 -0.46 -13.49 1.80
C GLY A 46 0.83 -13.25 1.03
N CYS A 47 1.01 -13.96 -0.07
CA CYS A 47 2.16 -13.77 -0.93
C CYS A 47 1.83 -13.82 -2.41
N ILE A 48 2.69 -13.18 -3.20
CA ILE A 48 2.76 -13.33 -4.65
C ILE A 48 4.18 -13.74 -5.02
N VAL A 49 4.28 -14.75 -5.84
CA VAL A 49 5.54 -15.31 -6.34
C VAL A 49 5.67 -15.01 -7.83
N GLY A 50 6.84 -14.55 -8.28
CA GLY A 50 7.08 -14.23 -9.67
C GLY A 50 8.48 -13.70 -9.94
N LYS A 51 8.84 -13.54 -11.23
CA LYS A 51 10.19 -13.16 -11.66
C LYS A 51 10.50 -11.68 -11.48
N ASP A 52 9.52 -10.80 -11.67
CA ASP A 52 9.68 -9.36 -11.54
C ASP A 52 9.31 -8.90 -10.12
N PRO A 53 10.30 -8.48 -9.29
CA PRO A 53 10.05 -8.10 -7.91
C PRO A 53 9.19 -6.85 -7.78
N SER A 54 9.33 -5.89 -8.68
CA SER A 54 8.52 -4.66 -8.66
C SER A 54 7.06 -4.97 -8.95
N ARG A 55 6.79 -5.74 -9.98
CA ARG A 55 5.44 -6.14 -10.35
C ARG A 55 4.72 -6.86 -9.22
N ILE A 56 5.33 -7.91 -8.64
CA ILE A 56 4.69 -8.69 -7.58
C ILE A 56 4.47 -7.86 -6.31
N PHE A 57 5.37 -6.92 -6.00
CA PHE A 57 5.23 -6.02 -4.87
C PHE A 57 4.03 -5.08 -5.05
N TYR A 58 3.92 -4.41 -6.21
CA TYR A 58 2.80 -3.52 -6.49
C TYR A 58 1.46 -4.25 -6.62
N GLU A 59 1.45 -5.47 -7.15
CA GLU A 59 0.25 -6.31 -7.18
C GLU A 59 -0.21 -6.67 -5.75
N LEU A 60 0.72 -7.04 -4.87
CA LEU A 60 0.39 -7.38 -3.48
C LEU A 60 -0.09 -6.15 -2.71
N LYS A 61 0.53 -4.99 -2.94
CA LYS A 61 0.06 -3.70 -2.44
C LYS A 61 -1.39 -3.43 -2.88
N GLY A 62 -1.71 -3.65 -4.15
CA GLY A 62 -3.06 -3.49 -4.68
C GLY A 62 -4.09 -4.44 -4.05
N VAL A 63 -3.69 -5.65 -3.68
CA VAL A 63 -4.53 -6.60 -2.91
C VAL A 63 -4.89 -6.00 -1.55
N LEU A 64 -3.92 -5.46 -0.82
CA LEU A 64 -4.14 -4.82 0.49
C LEU A 64 -5.07 -3.61 0.39
N GLU A 65 -4.84 -2.74 -0.58
CA GLU A 65 -5.67 -1.54 -0.79
C GLU A 65 -7.13 -1.92 -1.13
N LYS A 66 -7.33 -2.96 -1.93
CA LYS A 66 -8.68 -3.45 -2.26
C LYS A 66 -9.35 -4.15 -1.08
N MET A 67 -8.60 -4.87 -0.26
CA MET A 67 -9.13 -5.55 0.91
C MET A 67 -9.83 -4.57 1.85
N ALA A 68 -9.21 -3.40 2.12
CA ALA A 68 -9.82 -2.35 2.92
C ALA A 68 -11.18 -1.89 2.36
N GLY A 69 -11.30 -1.77 1.03
CA GLY A 69 -12.55 -1.42 0.37
C GLY A 69 -13.65 -2.48 0.54
N TYR A 70 -13.31 -3.77 0.39
CA TYR A 70 -14.27 -4.86 0.53
C TYR A 70 -14.76 -5.06 1.97
N THR A 71 -13.93 -4.75 2.94
CA THR A 71 -14.25 -4.85 4.36
C THR A 71 -14.77 -3.55 4.96
N GLN A 72 -14.89 -2.50 4.14
CA GLN A 72 -15.37 -1.17 4.50
C GLN A 72 -14.60 -0.52 5.66
N MET A 73 -13.34 -0.90 5.81
CA MET A 73 -12.40 -0.29 6.74
C MET A 73 -11.85 1.03 6.18
N GLU A 74 -11.17 1.77 7.02
CA GLU A 74 -10.34 2.88 6.56
C GLU A 74 -9.30 2.41 5.54
N LYS A 75 -8.86 3.33 4.68
CA LYS A 75 -7.82 3.03 3.69
C LYS A 75 -6.53 2.62 4.40
N ILE A 76 -6.04 1.46 4.06
CA ILE A 76 -4.71 1.00 4.47
C ILE A 76 -3.66 1.96 3.91
N ARG A 77 -2.70 2.32 4.77
CA ARG A 77 -1.54 3.13 4.41
C ARG A 77 -0.28 2.32 4.56
N LEU A 78 0.68 2.58 3.71
CA LEU A 78 2.02 1.98 3.80
C LEU A 78 3.03 3.06 4.19
N GLU A 79 3.85 2.78 5.17
CA GLU A 79 4.93 3.67 5.61
C GLU A 79 6.25 2.91 5.70
N VAL A 80 7.36 3.63 5.54
CA VAL A 80 8.69 3.04 5.71
C VAL A 80 8.80 2.53 7.14
N SER A 81 9.04 1.24 7.30
CA SER A 81 9.15 0.63 8.62
C SER A 81 10.49 0.95 9.28
N LYS A 82 10.49 1.17 10.58
CA LYS A 82 11.69 1.30 11.40
C LYS A 82 12.26 -0.06 11.81
N GLU A 83 11.41 -1.08 11.85
CA GLU A 83 11.76 -2.44 12.28
C GLU A 83 11.64 -3.41 11.11
N LYS A 84 12.79 -3.95 10.70
CA LYS A 84 12.84 -4.92 9.61
C LYS A 84 12.43 -6.31 10.09
N PRO A 85 11.39 -6.93 9.46
CA PRO A 85 11.09 -8.34 9.70
C PRO A 85 12.27 -9.24 9.34
N SER A 86 12.44 -10.34 10.07
CA SER A 86 13.56 -11.28 9.85
C SER A 86 13.58 -11.87 8.44
N TRP A 87 12.41 -12.02 7.83
CA TRP A 87 12.24 -12.55 6.48
C TRP A 87 12.44 -11.51 5.37
N ALA A 88 12.38 -10.20 5.69
CA ALA A 88 12.31 -9.16 4.68
C ALA A 88 13.68 -8.80 4.07
N ASP A 89 13.66 -8.38 2.82
CA ASP A 89 14.76 -7.73 2.13
C ASP A 89 15.13 -6.42 2.85
N VAL A 90 16.41 -6.04 2.77
CA VAL A 90 16.92 -4.86 3.51
C VAL A 90 16.40 -3.52 2.97
N ASN A 91 15.94 -3.49 1.72
CA ASN A 91 15.54 -2.26 1.04
C ASN A 91 14.04 -2.15 0.80
N VAL A 92 13.30 -3.28 0.86
CA VAL A 92 11.90 -3.33 0.43
C VAL A 92 11.02 -3.97 1.51
N TYR A 93 10.71 -3.17 2.53
CA TYR A 93 9.74 -3.53 3.57
C TYR A 93 9.06 -2.29 4.12
N MET A 94 7.79 -2.43 4.52
CA MET A 94 6.94 -1.33 4.94
C MET A 94 6.03 -1.78 6.09
N ASP A 95 5.65 -0.83 6.92
CA ASP A 95 4.55 -0.99 7.86
C ASP A 95 3.22 -0.83 7.13
N ILE A 96 2.26 -1.67 7.49
CA ILE A 96 0.87 -1.57 7.06
C ILE A 96 0.10 -0.93 8.21
N LEU A 97 -0.49 0.24 7.95
CA LEU A 97 -1.22 1.01 8.95
C LEU A 97 -2.71 1.06 8.63
N LEU A 98 -3.52 0.93 9.67
CA LEU A 98 -4.93 1.27 9.68
C LEU A 98 -5.14 2.42 10.68
N GLY A 99 -5.59 3.58 10.19
CA GLY A 99 -5.55 4.79 11.02
C GLY A 99 -4.11 5.15 11.42
N GLN A 100 -3.80 5.11 12.71
CA GLN A 100 -2.47 5.35 13.27
C GLN A 100 -1.78 4.05 13.75
N GLU A 101 -2.48 2.93 13.70
CA GLU A 101 -2.03 1.67 14.25
C GLU A 101 -1.32 0.82 13.19
N VAL A 102 -0.17 0.25 13.54
CA VAL A 102 0.54 -0.72 12.68
C VAL A 102 -0.14 -2.07 12.84
N VAL A 103 -0.80 -2.51 11.78
CA VAL A 103 -1.56 -3.76 11.75
C VAL A 103 -0.81 -4.89 11.05
N GLY A 104 0.35 -4.61 10.50
CA GLY A 104 1.14 -5.63 9.81
C GLY A 104 2.36 -5.09 9.07
N LYS A 105 2.97 -5.96 8.29
CA LYS A 105 4.16 -5.69 7.48
C LYS A 105 3.97 -6.19 6.04
N LEU A 106 4.56 -5.45 5.08
CA LEU A 106 4.63 -5.81 3.66
C LEU A 106 6.09 -5.72 3.22
N GLY A 107 6.56 -6.64 2.39
CA GLY A 107 7.91 -6.56 1.83
C GLY A 107 8.23 -7.63 0.81
N LEU A 108 9.43 -7.55 0.25
CA LEU A 108 10.05 -8.65 -0.48
C LEU A 108 10.76 -9.57 0.50
N VAL A 109 10.75 -10.86 0.20
CA VAL A 109 11.51 -11.85 1.00
C VAL A 109 12.98 -11.74 0.66
N SER A 110 13.83 -11.72 1.68
CA SER A 110 15.29 -11.64 1.53
C SER A 110 15.87 -12.85 0.82
N ILE A 111 16.98 -12.67 0.12
CA ILE A 111 17.72 -13.74 -0.55
C ILE A 111 18.10 -14.83 0.46
N ARG A 112 18.45 -14.44 1.68
CA ARG A 112 18.80 -15.39 2.76
C ARG A 112 17.60 -16.27 3.10
N ALA A 113 16.44 -15.69 3.40
CA ALA A 113 15.24 -16.44 3.76
C ALA A 113 14.75 -17.34 2.60
N MET A 114 14.85 -16.85 1.35
CA MET A 114 14.56 -17.67 0.17
C MET A 114 15.52 -18.86 0.04
N SER A 115 16.83 -18.64 0.28
CA SER A 115 17.84 -19.71 0.22
C SER A 115 17.60 -20.78 1.27
N GLU A 116 17.31 -20.39 2.50
CA GLU A 116 16.97 -21.31 3.61
C GLU A 116 15.73 -22.14 3.27
N ALA A 117 14.73 -21.55 2.59
CA ALA A 117 13.53 -22.24 2.12
C ALA A 117 13.71 -22.99 0.78
N LYS A 118 14.93 -23.03 0.22
CA LYS A 118 15.25 -23.64 -1.09
C LYS A 118 14.49 -23.02 -2.27
N ILE A 119 14.11 -21.75 -2.17
CA ILE A 119 13.48 -20.97 -3.23
C ILE A 119 14.57 -20.37 -4.12
N LYS A 120 14.52 -20.63 -5.43
CA LYS A 120 15.54 -20.17 -6.39
C LYS A 120 14.89 -19.60 -7.64
N ARG A 121 15.58 -18.64 -8.30
CA ARG A 121 15.24 -18.07 -9.61
C ARG A 121 13.87 -17.38 -9.68
N THR A 122 13.38 -16.90 -8.56
CA THR A 122 12.13 -16.16 -8.45
C THR A 122 12.23 -15.14 -7.31
N ASN A 123 11.23 -14.28 -7.19
CA ASN A 123 11.06 -13.36 -6.08
C ASN A 123 9.74 -13.64 -5.38
N VAL A 124 9.64 -13.23 -4.12
CA VAL A 124 8.45 -13.40 -3.29
C VAL A 124 8.14 -12.08 -2.60
N ALA A 125 6.94 -11.56 -2.83
CA ALA A 125 6.37 -10.47 -2.03
C ALA A 125 5.44 -11.09 -0.99
N VAL A 126 5.51 -10.62 0.25
CA VAL A 126 4.73 -11.13 1.40
C VAL A 126 4.15 -9.99 2.20
N PHE A 127 2.93 -10.17 2.69
CA PHE A 127 2.42 -9.41 3.82
C PHE A 127 2.03 -10.33 4.97
N GLU A 128 2.08 -9.79 6.17
CA GLU A 128 1.56 -10.38 7.40
C GLU A 128 0.67 -9.34 8.09
N LEU A 129 -0.56 -9.72 8.44
CA LEU A 129 -1.54 -8.85 9.08
C LEU A 129 -2.06 -9.49 10.37
N ASP A 130 -2.11 -8.72 11.43
CA ASP A 130 -2.80 -9.10 12.65
C ASP A 130 -4.31 -8.89 12.48
N THR A 131 -5.05 -9.99 12.36
CA THR A 131 -6.50 -9.93 12.15
C THR A 131 -7.25 -9.47 13.42
N GLY A 132 -6.65 -9.61 14.60
CA GLY A 132 -7.20 -9.08 15.85
C GLY A 132 -7.33 -7.56 15.83
N LEU A 133 -6.40 -6.88 15.14
CA LEU A 133 -6.42 -5.43 14.93
C LEU A 133 -7.33 -5.01 13.76
N LEU A 134 -7.56 -5.89 12.79
CA LEU A 134 -8.36 -5.58 11.61
C LEU A 134 -9.87 -5.78 11.85
N VAL A 135 -10.25 -6.92 12.44
CA VAL A 135 -11.66 -7.32 12.58
C VAL A 135 -12.53 -6.30 13.29
N PRO A 136 -12.08 -5.63 14.35
CA PRO A 136 -12.88 -4.60 15.02
C PRO A 136 -13.21 -3.39 14.14
N ASN A 137 -12.40 -3.15 13.10
CA ASN A 137 -12.54 -2.03 12.19
C ASN A 137 -13.33 -2.38 10.92
N ALA A 138 -13.61 -3.67 10.69
CA ALA A 138 -14.38 -4.13 9.55
C ALA A 138 -15.89 -3.87 9.76
N SER A 139 -16.58 -3.50 8.68
CA SER A 139 -18.03 -3.31 8.69
C SER A 139 -18.67 -4.07 7.54
N ARG A 140 -19.93 -4.49 7.74
CA ARG A 140 -20.81 -5.01 6.69
C ARG A 140 -21.83 -3.98 6.22
N ASP A 141 -21.87 -2.82 6.86
CA ASP A 141 -22.83 -1.76 6.53
C ASP A 141 -22.37 -1.02 5.28
N ASN A 142 -23.16 -1.12 4.24
CA ASN A 142 -22.89 -0.40 3.00
C ASN A 142 -23.09 1.10 3.23
N LYS A 143 -22.01 1.87 3.14
CA LYS A 143 -22.07 3.33 3.15
C LYS A 143 -22.52 3.79 1.78
N PHE A 144 -23.79 4.19 1.66
CA PHE A 144 -24.29 4.81 0.45
C PHE A 144 -23.59 6.16 0.25
N THR A 145 -23.04 6.35 -0.93
CA THR A 145 -22.51 7.65 -1.36
C THR A 145 -23.31 8.07 -2.59
N HIS A 146 -23.93 9.24 -2.54
CA HIS A 146 -24.63 9.79 -3.69
C HIS A 146 -23.67 9.88 -4.89
N LEU A 147 -24.13 9.39 -6.03
CA LEU A 147 -23.41 9.62 -7.28
C LEU A 147 -23.45 11.09 -7.63
N SER A 148 -22.34 11.58 -8.16
CA SER A 148 -22.27 12.94 -8.69
C SER A 148 -23.33 13.13 -9.77
N GLN A 149 -24.13 14.20 -9.67
CA GLN A 149 -25.13 14.55 -10.68
C GLN A 149 -24.52 15.27 -11.89
N VAL A 150 -23.30 15.80 -11.73
CA VAL A 150 -22.55 16.47 -12.78
C VAL A 150 -21.20 15.81 -13.00
N PRO A 151 -20.67 15.81 -14.24
CA PRO A 151 -19.36 15.25 -14.52
C PRO A 151 -18.27 16.04 -13.80
N LEU A 152 -17.30 15.32 -13.23
CA LEU A 152 -16.07 15.91 -12.72
C LEU A 152 -15.16 16.29 -13.88
N VAL A 153 -14.39 17.36 -13.71
CA VAL A 153 -13.41 17.80 -14.71
C VAL A 153 -12.08 17.12 -14.44
N GLU A 154 -11.56 16.38 -15.43
CA GLU A 154 -10.24 15.76 -15.36
C GLU A 154 -9.18 16.69 -15.97
N LYS A 155 -8.05 16.85 -15.28
CA LYS A 155 -6.86 17.57 -15.78
C LYS A 155 -5.61 16.75 -15.47
N ASP A 156 -4.76 16.63 -16.49
CA ASP A 156 -3.45 16.00 -16.35
C ASP A 156 -2.38 17.07 -16.13
N LEU A 157 -1.46 16.77 -15.22
CA LEU A 157 -0.34 17.62 -14.86
C LEU A 157 0.94 16.79 -14.91
N SER A 158 2.00 17.37 -15.46
CA SER A 158 3.35 16.85 -15.35
C SER A 158 4.20 17.81 -14.55
N ILE A 159 4.78 17.34 -13.45
CA ILE A 159 5.60 18.12 -12.55
C ILE A 159 7.01 17.55 -12.44
N LEU A 160 7.99 18.46 -12.33
CA LEU A 160 9.38 18.09 -12.12
C LEU A 160 9.73 18.26 -10.65
N VAL A 161 10.08 17.16 -9.99
CA VAL A 161 10.39 17.14 -8.56
C VAL A 161 11.74 16.49 -8.28
N ASN A 162 12.30 16.69 -7.09
CA ASN A 162 13.52 16.01 -6.66
C ASN A 162 13.24 14.51 -6.46
N GLU A 163 14.29 13.69 -6.56
CA GLU A 163 14.17 12.22 -6.45
C GLU A 163 13.57 11.74 -5.12
N ASP A 164 13.83 12.45 -4.04
CA ASP A 164 13.36 12.14 -2.68
C ASP A 164 11.88 12.47 -2.45
N VAL A 165 11.27 13.28 -3.33
CA VAL A 165 9.85 13.65 -3.21
C VAL A 165 8.98 12.44 -3.51
N THR A 166 8.21 12.02 -2.52
CA THR A 166 7.31 10.86 -2.66
C THR A 166 5.96 11.23 -3.27
N TRP A 167 5.31 10.28 -3.94
CA TRP A 167 3.93 10.43 -4.39
C TRP A 167 2.98 10.87 -3.27
N ARG A 168 3.15 10.32 -2.07
CA ARG A 168 2.38 10.68 -0.88
C ARG A 168 2.50 12.16 -0.54
N SER A 169 3.71 12.69 -0.58
CA SER A 169 3.99 14.11 -0.33
C SER A 169 3.27 15.01 -1.34
N ILE A 170 3.26 14.63 -2.64
CA ILE A 170 2.57 15.34 -3.71
C ILE A 170 1.06 15.27 -3.49
N SER A 171 0.51 14.08 -3.38
CA SER A 171 -0.94 13.86 -3.27
C SER A 171 -1.54 14.49 -2.02
N THR A 172 -0.84 14.46 -0.88
CA THR A 172 -1.29 15.08 0.36
C THR A 172 -1.33 16.61 0.27
N ALA A 173 -0.36 17.21 -0.43
CA ALA A 173 -0.30 18.68 -0.58
C ALA A 173 -1.52 19.26 -1.27
N ILE A 174 -2.08 18.55 -2.24
CA ILE A 174 -3.21 19.04 -3.05
C ILE A 174 -4.55 18.37 -2.70
N LYS A 175 -4.58 17.41 -1.75
CA LYS A 175 -5.77 16.63 -1.39
C LYS A 175 -7.01 17.48 -1.11
N ASN A 176 -6.83 18.61 -0.44
CA ASN A 176 -7.94 19.51 -0.06
C ASN A 176 -8.40 20.44 -1.19
N LYS A 177 -7.75 20.40 -2.34
CA LYS A 177 -8.07 21.25 -3.51
C LYS A 177 -8.74 20.49 -4.64
N VAL A 178 -8.74 19.15 -4.55
CA VAL A 178 -9.26 18.26 -5.58
C VAL A 178 -10.20 17.22 -4.98
N LYS A 179 -11.12 16.71 -5.79
CA LYS A 179 -11.97 15.58 -5.40
C LYS A 179 -11.17 14.30 -5.29
N GLU A 180 -10.28 14.09 -6.26
CA GLU A 180 -9.38 12.94 -6.33
C GLU A 180 -8.10 13.32 -7.04
N VAL A 181 -6.99 12.67 -6.66
CA VAL A 181 -5.72 12.74 -7.37
C VAL A 181 -5.24 11.32 -7.68
N LYS A 182 -4.85 11.07 -8.93
CA LYS A 182 -4.37 9.78 -9.42
C LYS A 182 -2.94 9.90 -9.90
N PHE A 183 -2.10 8.96 -9.51
CA PHE A 183 -0.79 8.76 -10.11
C PHE A 183 -0.96 8.15 -11.50
N ILE A 184 -0.31 8.72 -12.50
CA ILE A 184 -0.30 8.19 -13.87
C ILE A 184 1.02 7.50 -14.13
N GLU A 185 2.12 8.24 -14.09
CA GLU A 185 3.45 7.68 -14.34
C GLU A 185 4.55 8.50 -13.68
N GLU A 186 5.72 7.90 -13.57
CA GLU A 186 6.95 8.54 -13.14
C GLU A 186 8.02 8.25 -14.20
N TYR A 187 8.67 9.31 -14.67
CA TYR A 187 9.66 9.21 -15.73
C TYR A 187 11.02 9.75 -15.29
N ARG A 188 12.04 8.97 -15.61
CA ARG A 188 13.46 9.33 -15.50
C ARG A 188 14.12 9.08 -16.85
N GLY A 189 14.71 10.08 -17.44
CA GLY A 189 15.36 9.92 -18.72
C GLY A 189 16.08 11.19 -19.17
N ASN A 190 16.61 11.19 -20.36
CA ASN A 190 17.48 12.23 -20.90
C ASN A 190 16.90 13.67 -20.89
N GLN A 191 15.58 13.80 -20.77
CA GLN A 191 14.91 15.10 -20.71
C GLN A 191 14.68 15.59 -19.29
N VAL A 192 15.03 14.78 -18.28
CA VAL A 192 14.88 15.11 -16.87
C VAL A 192 16.25 15.43 -16.30
N PRO A 193 16.44 16.59 -15.63
CA PRO A 193 17.73 16.94 -15.01
C PRO A 193 18.16 15.90 -13.98
N GLU A 194 19.46 15.74 -13.83
CA GLU A 194 20.05 14.86 -12.80
C GLU A 194 19.54 15.22 -11.39
N GLY A 195 19.23 14.21 -10.58
CA GLY A 195 18.68 14.37 -9.25
C GLY A 195 17.18 14.71 -9.22
N LYS A 196 16.50 14.70 -10.38
CA LYS A 196 15.07 14.96 -10.50
C LYS A 196 14.35 13.82 -11.21
N LYS A 197 13.02 13.82 -11.06
CA LYS A 197 12.09 12.96 -11.77
C LYS A 197 10.87 13.75 -12.22
N SER A 198 10.28 13.35 -13.33
CA SER A 198 8.99 13.85 -13.79
C SER A 198 7.89 12.95 -13.26
N VAL A 199 6.87 13.53 -12.65
CA VAL A 199 5.69 12.81 -12.15
C VAL A 199 4.46 13.33 -12.88
N MET A 200 3.78 12.44 -13.59
CA MET A 200 2.49 12.74 -14.22
C MET A 200 1.35 12.32 -13.29
N LEU A 201 0.44 13.22 -13.06
CA LEU A 201 -0.72 13.00 -12.21
C LEU A 201 -1.99 13.53 -12.87
N ARG A 202 -3.11 12.92 -12.53
CA ARG A 202 -4.45 13.36 -12.92
C ARG A 202 -5.19 13.86 -11.70
N VAL A 203 -5.79 15.05 -11.82
CA VAL A 203 -6.66 15.62 -10.81
C VAL A 203 -8.09 15.64 -11.30
N LEU A 204 -9.03 15.28 -10.40
CA LEU A 204 -10.46 15.40 -10.62
C LEU A 204 -10.96 16.58 -9.82
N LEU A 205 -11.52 17.58 -10.54
CA LEU A 205 -12.05 18.81 -9.97
C LEU A 205 -13.58 18.77 -9.94
N GLY A 206 -14.15 19.40 -8.92
CA GLY A 206 -15.60 19.49 -8.70
C GLY A 206 -16.04 18.82 -7.41
N ASN A 207 -17.20 19.23 -6.90
CA ASN A 207 -17.84 18.62 -5.73
C ASN A 207 -18.94 17.61 -6.12
N GLY A 208 -19.30 17.55 -7.41
CA GLY A 208 -20.33 16.64 -7.93
C GLY A 208 -21.76 17.19 -7.89
N ASP A 209 -21.97 18.39 -7.37
CA ASP A 209 -23.30 18.99 -7.22
C ASP A 209 -23.52 20.11 -8.24
N VAL A 210 -22.47 20.83 -8.62
CA VAL A 210 -22.49 21.97 -9.55
C VAL A 210 -21.38 21.84 -10.58
N THR A 211 -21.71 22.17 -11.83
CA THR A 211 -20.72 22.24 -12.91
C THR A 211 -19.79 23.42 -12.68
N LEU A 212 -18.48 23.16 -12.68
CA LEU A 212 -17.47 24.21 -12.55
C LEU A 212 -17.39 25.05 -13.83
N THR A 213 -17.25 26.34 -13.67
CA THR A 213 -16.93 27.25 -14.77
C THR A 213 -15.46 27.14 -15.19
N SER A 214 -15.14 27.60 -16.40
CA SER A 214 -13.75 27.62 -16.87
C SER A 214 -12.83 28.46 -15.99
N GLU A 215 -13.36 29.57 -15.42
CA GLU A 215 -12.62 30.46 -14.52
C GLU A 215 -12.28 29.76 -13.19
N GLU A 216 -13.25 29.06 -12.60
CA GLU A 216 -13.04 28.28 -11.36
C GLU A 216 -12.04 27.15 -11.56
N ILE A 217 -12.11 26.45 -12.71
CA ILE A 217 -11.15 25.41 -13.06
C ILE A 217 -9.74 25.99 -13.15
N ASN A 218 -9.56 27.09 -13.90
CA ASN A 218 -8.25 27.70 -14.07
C ASN A 218 -7.68 28.21 -12.75
N SER A 219 -8.50 28.93 -11.96
CA SER A 219 -8.09 29.40 -10.64
C SER A 219 -7.66 28.26 -9.70
N THR A 220 -8.39 27.14 -9.72
CA THR A 220 -8.03 25.96 -8.92
C THR A 220 -6.73 25.34 -9.42
N MET A 221 -6.52 25.28 -10.73
CA MET A 221 -5.29 24.76 -11.32
C MET A 221 -4.08 25.64 -10.98
N ASP A 222 -4.24 26.98 -11.00
CA ASP A 222 -3.16 27.91 -10.62
C ASP A 222 -2.75 27.71 -9.16
N VAL A 223 -3.72 27.55 -8.26
CA VAL A 223 -3.44 27.24 -6.84
C VAL A 223 -2.71 25.89 -6.69
N ILE A 224 -3.13 24.87 -7.44
CA ILE A 224 -2.46 23.56 -7.42
C ILE A 224 -1.01 23.68 -7.90
N MET A 225 -0.78 24.40 -9.01
CA MET A 225 0.56 24.62 -9.55
C MET A 225 1.45 25.40 -8.58
N GLU A 226 0.91 26.41 -7.89
CA GLU A 226 1.64 27.16 -6.86
C GLU A 226 2.05 26.26 -5.68
N ILE A 227 1.15 25.39 -5.20
CA ILE A 227 1.44 24.46 -4.12
C ILE A 227 2.52 23.47 -4.53
N LEU A 228 2.45 22.94 -5.75
CA LEU A 228 3.38 21.95 -6.26
C LEU A 228 4.73 22.57 -6.68
N GLY A 229 4.75 23.82 -7.12
CA GLY A 229 5.96 24.55 -7.50
C GLY A 229 6.85 24.94 -6.29
N LYS A 230 6.32 24.88 -5.08
CA LYS A 230 7.07 25.10 -3.81
C LYS A 230 7.74 23.85 -3.27
N LYS A 231 7.62 22.72 -3.94
CA LYS A 231 8.23 21.42 -3.59
C LYS A 231 9.30 21.02 -4.58
#